data_c65218714a678fd610e06c644c06722b
#
_entry.id   c65218714a678fd610e06c644c06722b
#
_cell.length_a   1.000
_cell.length_b   1.000
_cell.length_c   1.000
_cell.angle_alpha   90.00
_cell.angle_beta   90.00
_cell.angle_gamma   90.00
#
_symmetry.space_group_name_H-M   'P 1'
#
loop_
_entity.id
_entity.type
_entity.pdbx_description
1 polymer ?
#
loop_
_entity_poly.entity_id
_entity_poly.type
_entity_poly.pdbx_seq_one_letter_code
_entity_poly.pdbx_strand_id
1 'polypeptide(L)'
;YLSYQMRSEQEVRKKLLAAEYGEAVVEEAIRKLEKLGFLNDETYSKALLETKKRTAKKGPRAIKQDLMKKGIDKSLQQEVLKQYSYEDQIQNAKDLAEKLVRIGDKQTPAQVKQKIQDLLMRKGYSFDVVSEVLDQMDITRNDDEWNDLIEKQGDKIWTKYSSKFTGSQLNMKVKQALYQKGFPVEIINRFIEEKGQEDGE
;
A
#
# COMPACT_ATOMS: atom_id res chain seq x y z
N TYR A 1 -16.68 19.88 -22.69
CA TYR A 1 -15.98 19.55 -21.43
C TYR A 1 -16.70 18.42 -20.69
N LEU A 2 -18.00 18.52 -20.49
CA LEU A 2 -18.84 17.50 -19.85
C LEU A 2 -19.16 16.32 -20.77
N SER A 3 -19.10 16.49 -22.09
CA SER A 3 -19.46 15.45 -23.07
C SER A 3 -18.51 14.23 -23.06
N TYR A 4 -17.29 14.39 -22.60
CA TYR A 4 -16.27 13.33 -22.63
C TYR A 4 -16.06 12.63 -21.29
N GLN A 5 -16.40 13.28 -20.18
CA GLN A 5 -16.11 12.75 -18.84
C GLN A 5 -16.98 13.45 -17.80
N MET A 6 -17.48 12.68 -16.83
CA MET A 6 -18.13 13.22 -15.65
C MET A 6 -17.18 14.13 -14.87
N ARG A 7 -17.71 15.21 -14.32
CA ARG A 7 -16.97 16.20 -13.54
C ARG A 7 -17.74 16.53 -12.26
N SER A 8 -17.00 16.87 -11.21
CA SER A 8 -17.63 17.45 -10.01
C SER A 8 -18.03 18.91 -10.25
N GLU A 9 -18.98 19.38 -9.45
CA GLU A 9 -19.38 20.80 -9.44
C GLU A 9 -18.15 21.72 -9.30
N GLN A 10 -17.26 21.40 -8.34
CA GLN A 10 -16.05 22.19 -8.10
C GLN A 10 -15.10 22.23 -9.33
N GLU A 11 -14.97 21.14 -10.08
CA GLU A 11 -14.16 21.13 -11.30
C GLU A 11 -14.73 22.04 -12.39
N VAL A 12 -16.06 22.06 -12.54
CA VAL A 12 -16.74 22.94 -13.50
C VAL A 12 -16.64 24.39 -13.04
N ARG A 13 -16.90 24.67 -11.77
CA ARG A 13 -16.77 26.00 -11.16
C ARG A 13 -15.37 26.58 -11.38
N LYS A 14 -14.33 25.83 -11.04
CA LYS A 14 -12.94 26.25 -11.28
C LYS A 14 -12.65 26.52 -12.74
N LYS A 15 -13.20 25.71 -13.65
CA LYS A 15 -13.01 25.88 -15.09
C LYS A 15 -13.66 27.18 -15.59
N LEU A 16 -14.86 27.50 -15.12
CA LEU A 16 -15.58 28.71 -15.52
C LEU A 16 -14.91 29.98 -14.95
N LEU A 17 -14.51 29.95 -13.69
CA LEU A 17 -13.73 31.03 -13.07
C LEU A 17 -12.40 31.29 -13.77
N ALA A 18 -11.69 30.22 -14.15
CA ALA A 18 -10.45 30.32 -14.91
C ALA A 18 -10.64 30.85 -16.34
N ALA A 19 -11.86 30.83 -16.85
CA ALA A 19 -12.25 31.46 -18.11
C ALA A 19 -12.82 32.88 -17.90
N GLU A 20 -12.56 33.48 -16.71
CA GLU A 20 -12.89 34.87 -16.34
C GLU A 20 -14.38 35.19 -16.32
N TYR A 21 -15.28 34.18 -16.21
CA TYR A 21 -16.70 34.42 -15.97
C TYR A 21 -16.93 34.95 -14.54
N GLY A 22 -17.76 35.94 -14.38
CA GLY A 22 -18.13 36.47 -13.06
C GLY A 22 -18.88 35.44 -12.21
N GLU A 23 -18.71 35.52 -10.88
CA GLU A 23 -19.29 34.55 -9.92
C GLU A 23 -20.79 34.33 -10.11
N ALA A 24 -21.58 35.39 -10.31
CA ALA A 24 -23.03 35.31 -10.51
C ALA A 24 -23.40 34.46 -11.75
N VAL A 25 -22.62 34.59 -12.83
CA VAL A 25 -22.80 33.82 -14.08
C VAL A 25 -22.42 32.37 -13.84
N VAL A 26 -21.34 32.13 -13.09
CA VAL A 26 -20.91 30.78 -12.74
C VAL A 26 -21.96 30.04 -11.91
N GLU A 27 -22.54 30.71 -10.89
CA GLU A 27 -23.61 30.15 -10.06
C GLU A 27 -24.85 29.82 -10.86
N GLU A 28 -25.26 30.70 -11.79
CA GLU A 28 -26.38 30.41 -12.67
C GLU A 28 -26.11 29.23 -13.60
N ALA A 29 -24.92 29.16 -14.18
CA ALA A 29 -24.51 28.06 -15.04
C ALA A 29 -24.50 26.73 -14.29
N ILE A 30 -23.95 26.67 -13.07
CA ILE A 30 -23.94 25.48 -12.22
C ILE A 30 -25.36 24.99 -11.96
N ARG A 31 -26.24 25.86 -11.43
CA ARG A 31 -27.66 25.52 -11.16
C ARG A 31 -28.38 25.00 -12.40
N LYS A 32 -28.10 25.58 -13.58
CA LYS A 32 -28.70 25.14 -14.83
C LYS A 32 -28.21 23.78 -15.26
N LEU A 33 -26.89 23.49 -15.08
CA LEU A 33 -26.30 22.19 -15.40
C LEU A 33 -26.80 21.09 -14.45
N GLU A 34 -26.98 21.41 -13.17
CA GLU A 34 -27.59 20.49 -12.19
C GLU A 34 -29.04 20.17 -12.56
N LYS A 35 -29.85 21.21 -12.83
CA LYS A 35 -31.27 21.04 -13.24
C LYS A 35 -31.42 20.21 -14.50
N LEU A 36 -30.46 20.29 -15.42
CA LEU A 36 -30.44 19.51 -16.66
C LEU A 36 -29.79 18.11 -16.49
N GLY A 37 -29.32 17.78 -15.28
CA GLY A 37 -28.70 16.48 -14.98
C GLY A 37 -27.27 16.31 -15.53
N PHE A 38 -26.63 17.39 -16.01
CA PHE A 38 -25.22 17.35 -16.44
C PHE A 38 -24.21 17.42 -15.32
N LEU A 39 -24.63 17.94 -14.15
CA LEU A 39 -23.85 17.92 -12.90
C LEU A 39 -24.65 17.21 -11.83
N ASN A 40 -23.99 16.28 -11.15
CA ASN A 40 -24.53 15.58 -10.00
C ASN A 40 -23.36 14.97 -9.21
N ASP A 41 -22.99 15.60 -8.12
CA ASP A 41 -21.87 15.18 -7.28
C ASP A 41 -22.10 13.83 -6.60
N GLU A 42 -23.35 13.41 -6.37
CA GLU A 42 -23.66 12.08 -5.86
C GLU A 42 -23.32 10.98 -6.90
N THR A 43 -23.81 11.14 -8.14
CA THR A 43 -23.52 10.20 -9.23
C THR A 43 -22.03 10.18 -9.55
N TYR A 44 -21.40 11.37 -9.57
CA TYR A 44 -19.95 11.49 -9.75
C TYR A 44 -19.16 10.74 -8.68
N SER A 45 -19.53 10.93 -7.41
CA SER A 45 -18.83 10.34 -6.27
C SER A 45 -18.95 8.82 -6.24
N LYS A 46 -20.13 8.27 -6.57
CA LYS A 46 -20.34 6.81 -6.71
C LYS A 46 -19.49 6.24 -7.84
N ALA A 47 -19.45 6.89 -8.99
CA ALA A 47 -18.64 6.47 -10.12
C ALA A 47 -17.13 6.54 -9.80
N LEU A 48 -16.70 7.58 -9.06
CA LEU A 48 -15.32 7.70 -8.59
C LEU A 48 -14.96 6.56 -7.63
N LEU A 49 -15.82 6.27 -6.65
CA LEU A 49 -15.64 5.14 -5.72
C LEU A 49 -15.43 3.84 -6.49
N GLU A 50 -16.35 3.47 -7.37
CA GLU A 50 -16.28 2.21 -8.12
C GLU A 50 -15.03 2.15 -9.02
N THR A 51 -14.68 3.24 -9.66
CA THR A 51 -13.45 3.29 -10.46
C THR A 51 -12.20 3.07 -9.60
N LYS A 52 -12.10 3.75 -8.44
CA LYS A 52 -10.92 3.63 -7.57
C LYS A 52 -10.83 2.29 -6.86
N LYS A 53 -11.97 1.68 -6.51
CA LYS A 53 -12.04 0.30 -6.01
C LYS A 53 -11.50 -0.68 -7.05
N ARG A 54 -12.06 -0.64 -8.26
CA ARG A 54 -11.80 -1.64 -9.31
C ARG A 54 -10.42 -1.52 -9.93
N THR A 55 -10.03 -0.30 -10.36
CA THR A 55 -8.81 -0.13 -11.15
C THR A 55 -7.56 0.08 -10.31
N ALA A 56 -7.65 0.93 -9.29
CA ALA A 56 -6.51 1.32 -8.45
C ALA A 56 -6.44 0.54 -7.13
N LYS A 57 -7.46 -0.24 -6.79
CA LYS A 57 -7.62 -0.95 -5.52
C LYS A 57 -7.26 -0.05 -4.32
N LYS A 58 -7.81 1.16 -4.31
CA LYS A 58 -7.64 2.11 -3.20
C LYS A 58 -8.55 1.76 -2.03
N GLY A 59 -8.03 1.92 -0.82
CA GLY A 59 -8.81 1.84 0.41
C GLY A 59 -9.61 3.12 0.67
N PRO A 60 -10.58 3.08 1.62
CA PRO A 60 -11.51 4.17 1.88
C PRO A 60 -10.84 5.50 2.21
N ARG A 61 -9.71 5.49 2.96
CA ARG A 61 -8.99 6.72 3.33
C ARG A 61 -8.44 7.46 2.12
N ALA A 62 -7.88 6.73 1.15
CA ALA A 62 -7.35 7.33 -0.08
C ALA A 62 -8.47 7.81 -1.00
N ILE A 63 -9.59 7.08 -1.08
CA ILE A 63 -10.76 7.50 -1.86
C ILE A 63 -11.39 8.75 -1.25
N LYS A 64 -11.48 8.84 0.09
CA LYS A 64 -11.92 10.04 0.80
C LYS A 64 -11.08 11.26 0.41
N GLN A 65 -9.77 11.12 0.35
CA GLN A 65 -8.88 12.20 -0.09
C GLN A 65 -9.12 12.59 -1.55
N ASP A 66 -9.38 11.61 -2.44
CA ASP A 66 -9.71 11.90 -3.83
C ASP A 66 -11.03 12.69 -3.93
N LEU A 67 -12.08 12.28 -3.20
CA LEU A 67 -13.37 12.99 -3.14
C LEU A 67 -13.21 14.41 -2.60
N MET A 68 -12.44 14.57 -1.53
CA MET A 68 -12.16 15.90 -0.95
C MET A 68 -11.46 16.83 -1.95
N LYS A 69 -10.47 16.32 -2.70
CA LYS A 69 -9.78 17.08 -3.75
C LYS A 69 -10.70 17.49 -4.88
N LYS A 70 -11.80 16.77 -5.09
CA LYS A 70 -12.83 17.05 -6.08
C LYS A 70 -13.91 17.98 -5.56
N GLY A 71 -13.80 18.44 -4.30
CA GLY A 71 -14.72 19.37 -3.67
C GLY A 71 -16.04 18.77 -3.20
N ILE A 72 -16.10 17.44 -3.12
CA ILE A 72 -17.30 16.74 -2.65
C ILE A 72 -17.55 17.08 -1.19
N ASP A 73 -18.80 17.33 -0.84
CA ASP A 73 -19.21 17.64 0.54
C ASP A 73 -18.92 16.48 1.50
N LYS A 74 -18.61 16.80 2.77
CA LYS A 74 -18.25 15.81 3.78
C LYS A 74 -19.35 14.78 4.05
N SER A 75 -20.62 15.20 4.05
CA SER A 75 -21.74 14.29 4.28
C SER A 75 -21.85 13.29 3.15
N LEU A 76 -21.75 13.75 1.92
CA LEU A 76 -21.76 12.90 0.72
C LEU A 76 -20.54 11.98 0.65
N GLN A 77 -19.35 12.45 1.04
CA GLN A 77 -18.16 11.58 1.16
C GLN A 77 -18.43 10.40 2.10
N GLN A 78 -19.04 10.66 3.28
CA GLN A 78 -19.32 9.62 4.26
C GLN A 78 -20.38 8.63 3.76
N GLU A 79 -21.43 9.14 3.11
CA GLU A 79 -22.50 8.31 2.54
C GLU A 79 -21.98 7.37 1.46
N VAL A 80 -21.21 7.90 0.50
CA VAL A 80 -20.65 7.12 -0.60
C VAL A 80 -19.65 6.09 -0.08
N LEU A 81 -18.79 6.43 0.88
CA LEU A 81 -17.81 5.50 1.43
C LEU A 81 -18.43 4.34 2.22
N LYS A 82 -19.64 4.49 2.78
CA LYS A 82 -20.38 3.37 3.39
C LYS A 82 -20.74 2.25 2.39
N GLN A 83 -20.76 2.56 1.10
CA GLN A 83 -21.02 1.57 0.04
C GLN A 83 -19.79 0.68 -0.25
N TYR A 84 -18.63 1.00 0.32
CA TYR A 84 -17.44 0.15 0.23
C TYR A 84 -17.44 -0.81 1.43
N SER A 85 -18.04 -1.99 1.23
CA SER A 85 -18.17 -2.99 2.28
C SER A 85 -16.82 -3.43 2.84
N TYR A 86 -16.81 -3.93 4.05
CA TYR A 86 -15.60 -4.44 4.69
C TYR A 86 -15.01 -5.64 3.92
N GLU A 87 -15.89 -6.52 3.45
CA GLU A 87 -15.54 -7.70 2.65
C GLU A 87 -14.86 -7.31 1.34
N ASP A 88 -15.39 -6.31 0.63
CA ASP A 88 -14.78 -5.79 -0.59
C ASP A 88 -13.39 -5.16 -0.31
N GLN A 89 -13.22 -4.52 0.86
CA GLN A 89 -11.94 -3.95 1.26
C GLN A 89 -10.91 -5.06 1.51
N ILE A 90 -11.28 -6.12 2.23
CA ILE A 90 -10.42 -7.29 2.45
C ILE A 90 -10.05 -7.93 1.12
N GLN A 91 -11.01 -8.18 0.23
CA GLN A 91 -10.73 -8.83 -1.05
C GLN A 91 -9.77 -7.99 -1.92
N ASN A 92 -10.02 -6.69 -2.04
CA ASN A 92 -9.15 -5.80 -2.81
C ASN A 92 -7.74 -5.68 -2.22
N ALA A 93 -7.62 -5.65 -0.90
CA ALA A 93 -6.35 -5.61 -0.20
C ALA A 93 -5.59 -6.94 -0.36
N LYS A 94 -6.30 -8.07 -0.26
CA LYS A 94 -5.75 -9.41 -0.46
C LYS A 94 -5.18 -9.59 -1.87
N ASP A 95 -5.88 -9.16 -2.90
CA ASP A 95 -5.39 -9.20 -4.29
C ASP A 95 -4.08 -8.41 -4.49
N LEU A 96 -3.88 -7.33 -3.72
CA LEU A 96 -2.63 -6.57 -3.73
C LEU A 96 -1.52 -7.31 -2.97
N ALA A 97 -1.84 -7.90 -1.82
CA ALA A 97 -0.91 -8.66 -0.98
C ALA A 97 -0.39 -9.91 -1.70
N GLU A 98 -1.26 -10.68 -2.36
CA GLU A 98 -0.89 -11.88 -3.12
C GLU A 98 0.15 -11.63 -4.20
N LYS A 99 0.10 -10.46 -4.85
CA LYS A 99 1.12 -10.05 -5.82
C LYS A 99 2.49 -9.90 -5.17
N LEU A 100 2.54 -9.33 -3.96
CA LEU A 100 3.80 -9.16 -3.21
C LEU A 100 4.35 -10.49 -2.69
N VAL A 101 3.48 -11.41 -2.26
CA VAL A 101 3.89 -12.75 -1.86
C VAL A 101 4.57 -13.49 -3.01
N ARG A 102 3.94 -13.49 -4.20
CA ARG A 102 4.49 -14.16 -5.40
C ARG A 102 5.85 -13.64 -5.85
N ILE A 103 6.13 -12.34 -5.67
CA ILE A 103 7.42 -11.74 -6.06
C ILE A 103 8.42 -11.66 -4.90
N GLY A 104 8.00 -12.07 -3.71
CA GLY A 104 8.79 -11.98 -2.47
C GLY A 104 9.64 -13.20 -2.15
N ASP A 105 9.88 -14.10 -3.12
CA ASP A 105 10.65 -15.35 -2.97
C ASP A 105 12.07 -15.13 -2.39
N LYS A 106 12.70 -13.99 -2.70
CA LYS A 106 14.04 -13.58 -2.22
C LYS A 106 14.02 -12.80 -0.91
N GLN A 107 12.93 -12.87 -0.14
CA GLN A 107 12.74 -12.11 1.10
C GLN A 107 12.25 -13.01 2.21
N THR A 108 12.60 -12.64 3.46
CA THR A 108 12.04 -13.33 4.61
C THR A 108 10.54 -13.05 4.73
N PRO A 109 9.76 -13.96 5.35
CA PRO A 109 8.34 -13.70 5.64
C PRO A 109 8.09 -12.37 6.33
N ALA A 110 8.93 -11.97 7.27
CA ALA A 110 8.84 -10.70 7.96
C ALA A 110 9.00 -9.50 7.00
N GLN A 111 9.95 -9.57 6.07
CA GLN A 111 10.15 -8.54 5.05
C GLN A 111 8.96 -8.45 4.07
N VAL A 112 8.38 -9.59 3.68
CA VAL A 112 7.18 -9.61 2.82
C VAL A 112 5.99 -9.02 3.56
N LYS A 113 5.74 -9.42 4.81
CA LYS A 113 4.66 -8.87 5.66
C LYS A 113 4.79 -7.36 5.83
N GLN A 114 6.00 -6.86 6.11
CA GLN A 114 6.24 -5.41 6.22
C GLN A 114 5.90 -4.67 4.92
N LYS A 115 6.31 -5.21 3.77
CA LYS A 115 6.00 -4.60 2.46
C LYS A 115 4.50 -4.59 2.16
N ILE A 116 3.78 -5.64 2.52
CA ILE A 116 2.32 -5.70 2.37
C ILE A 116 1.69 -4.61 3.24
N GLN A 117 2.07 -4.53 4.52
CA GLN A 117 1.59 -3.51 5.43
C GLN A 117 1.81 -2.10 4.89
N ASP A 118 3.03 -1.78 4.47
CA ASP A 118 3.39 -0.47 3.91
C ASP A 118 2.58 -0.14 2.64
N LEU A 119 2.40 -1.13 1.75
CA LEU A 119 1.60 -0.95 0.55
C LEU A 119 0.14 -0.66 0.88
N LEU A 120 -0.49 -1.48 1.72
CA LEU A 120 -1.91 -1.37 2.03
C LEU A 120 -2.22 -0.09 2.82
N MET A 121 -1.37 0.29 3.77
CA MET A 121 -1.49 1.57 4.48
C MET A 121 -1.38 2.76 3.51
N ARG A 122 -0.42 2.74 2.61
CA ARG A 122 -0.26 3.78 1.57
C ARG A 122 -1.43 3.80 0.59
N LYS A 123 -2.05 2.65 0.31
CA LYS A 123 -3.29 2.54 -0.49
C LYS A 123 -4.53 3.06 0.25
N GLY A 124 -4.44 3.34 1.55
CA GLY A 124 -5.49 3.95 2.35
C GLY A 124 -6.42 2.96 3.04
N TYR A 125 -6.00 1.71 3.23
CA TYR A 125 -6.73 0.75 4.06
C TYR A 125 -6.53 1.06 5.56
N SER A 126 -7.47 0.61 6.40
CA SER A 126 -7.34 0.72 7.86
C SER A 126 -6.38 -0.36 8.40
N PHE A 127 -5.92 -0.15 9.63
CA PHE A 127 -5.07 -1.14 10.30
C PHE A 127 -5.77 -2.49 10.44
N ASP A 128 -7.08 -2.49 10.78
CA ASP A 128 -7.87 -3.72 10.95
C ASP A 128 -7.91 -4.55 9.66
N VAL A 129 -8.17 -3.90 8.51
CA VAL A 129 -8.12 -4.56 7.19
C VAL A 129 -6.73 -5.11 6.90
N VAL A 130 -5.67 -4.35 7.20
CA VAL A 130 -4.29 -4.78 6.98
C VAL A 130 -3.94 -5.98 7.84
N SER A 131 -4.30 -5.95 9.14
CA SER A 131 -4.06 -7.06 10.06
C SER A 131 -4.76 -8.32 9.61
N GLU A 132 -6.05 -8.23 9.30
CA GLU A 132 -6.85 -9.38 8.85
C GLU A 132 -6.31 -9.99 7.55
N VAL A 133 -5.89 -9.16 6.59
CA VAL A 133 -5.26 -9.66 5.36
C VAL A 133 -3.94 -10.38 5.66
N LEU A 134 -3.09 -9.84 6.53
CA LEU A 134 -1.83 -10.48 6.92
C LEU A 134 -2.03 -11.82 7.63
N ASP A 135 -3.09 -11.92 8.46
CA ASP A 135 -3.43 -13.15 9.17
C ASP A 135 -3.97 -14.25 8.23
N GLN A 136 -4.60 -13.86 7.12
CA GLN A 136 -5.11 -14.77 6.09
C GLN A 136 -4.06 -15.19 5.06
N MET A 137 -2.87 -14.56 5.05
CA MET A 137 -1.82 -14.85 4.07
C MET A 137 -0.87 -15.94 4.57
N ASP A 138 -0.72 -16.99 3.79
CA ASP A 138 0.35 -17.96 4.03
C ASP A 138 1.68 -17.41 3.47
N ILE A 139 2.53 -16.93 4.38
CA ILE A 139 3.85 -16.39 4.07
C ILE A 139 4.87 -17.17 4.89
N THR A 140 5.17 -18.37 4.43
CA THR A 140 6.13 -19.28 5.06
C THR A 140 7.33 -19.53 4.15
N ARG A 141 8.37 -20.15 4.67
CA ARG A 141 9.54 -20.65 3.94
C ARG A 141 9.88 -22.05 4.45
N ASN A 142 10.20 -22.95 3.54
CA ASN A 142 10.77 -24.24 3.89
C ASN A 142 12.28 -24.11 4.17
N ASP A 143 12.92 -25.20 4.60
CA ASP A 143 14.33 -25.19 4.99
C ASP A 143 15.27 -24.83 3.83
N ASP A 144 15.00 -25.30 2.62
CA ASP A 144 15.81 -25.00 1.44
C ASP A 144 15.73 -23.51 1.08
N GLU A 145 14.52 -22.94 1.12
CA GLU A 145 14.29 -21.52 0.89
C GLU A 145 14.99 -20.65 1.97
N TRP A 146 15.00 -21.10 3.23
CA TRP A 146 15.72 -20.41 4.29
C TRP A 146 17.24 -20.45 4.07
N ASN A 147 17.79 -21.60 3.66
CA ASN A 147 19.21 -21.74 3.36
C ASN A 147 19.61 -20.84 2.20
N ASP A 148 18.86 -20.83 1.10
CA ASP A 148 19.07 -19.93 -0.04
C ASP A 148 19.03 -18.44 0.35
N LEU A 149 18.12 -18.07 1.24
CA LEU A 149 17.95 -16.68 1.69
C LEU A 149 19.11 -16.26 2.60
N ILE A 150 19.51 -17.12 3.55
CA ILE A 150 20.59 -16.78 4.49
C ILE A 150 21.93 -16.68 3.76
N GLU A 151 22.21 -17.59 2.82
CA GLU A 151 23.41 -17.52 1.99
C GLU A 151 23.49 -16.18 1.25
N LYS A 152 22.44 -15.80 0.51
CA LYS A 152 22.42 -14.58 -0.29
C LYS A 152 22.42 -13.29 0.52
N GLN A 153 21.69 -13.24 1.63
CA GLN A 153 21.58 -12.04 2.46
C GLN A 153 22.62 -12.00 3.58
N GLY A 154 22.96 -13.15 4.13
CA GLY A 154 23.92 -13.31 5.19
C GLY A 154 25.33 -12.96 4.73
N ASP A 155 25.77 -13.44 3.57
CA ASP A 155 27.08 -13.11 2.99
C ASP A 155 27.30 -11.62 2.83
N LYS A 156 26.28 -10.88 2.37
CA LYS A 156 26.34 -9.42 2.27
C LYS A 156 26.51 -8.76 3.63
N ILE A 157 25.85 -9.30 4.65
CA ILE A 157 25.92 -8.79 6.02
C ILE A 157 27.27 -9.15 6.64
N TRP A 158 27.74 -10.39 6.44
CA TRP A 158 29.04 -10.84 6.90
C TRP A 158 30.16 -9.98 6.33
N THR A 159 30.23 -9.83 5.01
CA THR A 159 31.22 -8.98 4.32
C THR A 159 31.18 -7.54 4.81
N LYS A 160 29.99 -6.99 5.03
CA LYS A 160 29.85 -5.59 5.53
C LYS A 160 30.43 -5.44 6.94
N TYR A 161 30.26 -6.42 7.81
CA TYR A 161 30.68 -6.29 9.21
C TYR A 161 32.10 -6.84 9.45
N SER A 162 32.58 -7.85 8.72
CA SER A 162 33.94 -8.39 8.83
C SER A 162 35.02 -7.36 8.46
N SER A 163 34.68 -6.36 7.65
CA SER A 163 35.58 -5.24 7.39
C SER A 163 35.83 -4.32 8.60
N LYS A 164 35.04 -4.44 9.69
CA LYS A 164 35.07 -3.54 10.85
C LYS A 164 35.16 -4.23 12.18
N PHE A 165 34.78 -5.47 12.27
CA PHE A 165 34.68 -6.25 13.50
C PHE A 165 35.25 -7.65 13.29
N THR A 166 35.77 -8.26 14.37
CA THR A 166 36.31 -9.64 14.35
C THR A 166 35.76 -10.44 15.56
N GLY A 167 35.85 -11.76 15.49
CA GLY A 167 35.50 -12.67 16.56
C GLY A 167 34.08 -12.44 17.11
N SER A 168 33.91 -12.44 18.43
CA SER A 168 32.60 -12.35 19.07
C SER A 168 31.82 -11.07 18.75
N GLN A 169 32.51 -9.95 18.49
CA GLN A 169 31.88 -8.70 18.13
C GLN A 169 31.25 -8.79 16.71
N LEU A 170 31.95 -9.41 15.75
CA LEU A 170 31.43 -9.66 14.41
C LEU A 170 30.17 -10.53 14.50
N ASN A 171 30.27 -11.67 15.20
CA ASN A 171 29.15 -12.60 15.37
C ASN A 171 27.90 -11.91 15.96
N MET A 172 28.11 -11.08 16.98
CA MET A 172 27.00 -10.35 17.61
C MET A 172 26.34 -9.37 16.62
N LYS A 173 27.14 -8.61 15.83
CA LYS A 173 26.62 -7.63 14.85
C LYS A 173 25.89 -8.32 13.71
N VAL A 174 26.42 -9.44 13.19
CA VAL A 174 25.77 -10.22 12.14
C VAL A 174 24.47 -10.83 12.66
N LYS A 175 24.49 -11.44 13.85
CA LYS A 175 23.31 -12.02 14.49
C LYS A 175 22.20 -10.98 14.65
N GLN A 176 22.52 -9.82 15.18
CA GLN A 176 21.55 -8.72 15.34
C GLN A 176 20.95 -8.27 14.00
N ALA A 177 21.77 -8.10 12.97
CA ALA A 177 21.32 -7.64 11.66
C ALA A 177 20.43 -8.68 10.95
N LEU A 178 20.76 -9.97 11.04
CA LEU A 178 19.95 -11.05 10.47
C LEU A 178 18.63 -11.23 11.23
N TYR A 179 18.66 -11.12 12.56
CA TYR A 179 17.46 -11.18 13.39
C TYR A 179 16.48 -10.04 13.04
N GLN A 180 17.00 -8.82 12.87
CA GLN A 180 16.17 -7.67 12.42
C GLN A 180 15.55 -7.86 11.04
N LYS A 181 16.15 -8.69 10.19
CA LYS A 181 15.59 -9.06 8.90
C LYS A 181 14.55 -10.19 8.99
N GLY A 182 14.35 -10.77 10.17
CA GLY A 182 13.37 -11.81 10.43
C GLY A 182 13.85 -13.21 10.12
N PHE A 183 15.16 -13.48 10.15
CA PHE A 183 15.69 -14.84 10.11
C PHE A 183 15.49 -15.56 11.45
N PRO A 184 15.12 -16.87 11.45
CA PRO A 184 15.08 -17.69 12.65
C PRO A 184 16.46 -17.80 13.31
N VAL A 185 16.48 -17.86 14.64
CA VAL A 185 17.74 -17.90 15.42
C VAL A 185 18.59 -19.12 15.09
N GLU A 186 17.95 -20.27 14.82
CA GLU A 186 18.60 -21.52 14.45
C GLU A 186 19.36 -21.38 13.11
N ILE A 187 18.71 -20.75 12.12
CA ILE A 187 19.32 -20.48 10.81
C ILE A 187 20.50 -19.51 10.93
N ILE A 188 20.33 -18.47 11.75
CA ILE A 188 21.39 -17.48 12.01
C ILE A 188 22.61 -18.13 12.67
N ASN A 189 22.40 -18.96 13.70
CA ASN A 189 23.48 -19.60 14.44
C ASN A 189 24.27 -20.54 13.51
N ARG A 190 23.60 -21.38 12.74
CA ARG A 190 24.22 -22.27 11.76
C ARG A 190 25.10 -21.50 10.76
N PHE A 191 24.55 -20.44 10.18
CA PHE A 191 25.29 -19.59 9.24
C PHE A 191 26.56 -18.98 9.86
N ILE A 192 26.48 -18.48 11.12
CA ILE A 192 27.63 -17.90 11.81
C ILE A 192 28.70 -18.95 12.11
N GLU A 193 28.31 -20.18 12.48
CA GLU A 193 29.23 -21.31 12.73
C GLU A 193 29.97 -21.72 11.46
N GLU A 194 29.24 -21.85 10.33
CA GLU A 194 29.80 -22.14 9.02
C GLU A 194 30.84 -21.08 8.60
N LYS A 195 30.49 -19.80 8.69
CA LYS A 195 31.41 -18.70 8.35
C LYS A 195 32.62 -18.61 9.29
N GLY A 196 32.43 -18.91 10.56
CA GLY A 196 33.54 -18.95 11.53
C GLY A 196 34.56 -20.08 11.26
N GLN A 197 34.14 -21.18 10.64
CA GLN A 197 35.03 -22.27 10.22
C GLN A 197 35.79 -21.91 8.92
N GLU A 198 35.10 -21.25 7.96
CA GLU A 198 35.73 -20.79 6.70
C GLU A 198 36.84 -19.75 6.93
N ASP A 199 36.64 -18.82 7.89
CA ASP A 199 37.60 -17.75 8.21
C ASP A 199 38.78 -18.26 9.11
N GLY A 200 38.71 -19.48 9.64
CA GLY A 200 39.71 -20.10 10.52
C GLY A 200 40.70 -21.04 9.83
N GLU A 201 40.49 -21.36 8.55
CA GLU A 201 41.44 -22.04 7.67
C GLU A 201 42.27 -21.04 6.86
#